data_01a9f3ab4e22bee07cd9fa4331df97af
#
_entry.id   01a9f3ab4e22bee07cd9fa4331df97af
#
_cell.length_a   1.000
_cell.length_b   1.000
_cell.length_c   1.000
_cell.angle_alpha   90.00
_cell.angle_beta   90.00
_cell.angle_gamma   90.00
#
_symmetry.space_group_name_H-M   'P 1'
#
loop_
_entity.id
_entity.type
_entity.pdbx_description
1 polymer ?
#
loop_
_entity_poly.entity_id
_entity_poly.type
_entity_poly.pdbx_seq_one_letter_code
_entity_poly.pdbx_strand_id
1 'polypeptide(L)'
;DQLADYAQIFDEQTEYDQQQIDKIIEVFDQYRILTAIHHGNLGLKALNEQVEAALLEHLPDFQKQGDWYIGRPVMMTYNDYQLGLSNGDIGLCFKHRTQLNECEVYFPSLKKWIAAARLPKNIQTAFALTIHKSQGSEFDYVYIVIPKRDSHLLSMELLYTAITRAQKKVTI
;
A
#
# COMPACT_ATOMS: atom_id res chain seq x y z
N ASP A 1 -11.95 -1.07 13.94
CA ASP A 1 -11.49 -1.88 12.80
C ASP A 1 -10.59 -1.02 11.93
N GLN A 2 -9.31 -1.39 11.84
CA GLN A 2 -8.26 -0.60 11.15
C GLN A 2 -8.61 -0.30 9.68
N LEU A 3 -9.26 -1.23 9.01
CA LEU A 3 -9.66 -1.06 7.61
C LEU A 3 -10.85 -0.11 7.48
N ALA A 4 -11.78 -0.16 8.41
CA ALA A 4 -12.90 0.78 8.48
C ALA A 4 -12.40 2.20 8.81
N ASP A 5 -11.44 2.34 9.73
CA ASP A 5 -10.83 3.62 10.09
C ASP A 5 -10.07 4.21 8.89
N TYR A 6 -9.36 3.37 8.13
CA TYR A 6 -8.69 3.78 6.90
C TYR A 6 -9.69 4.19 5.82
N ALA A 7 -10.77 3.43 5.62
CA ALA A 7 -11.83 3.74 4.68
C ALA A 7 -12.51 5.08 5.01
N GLN A 8 -12.81 5.31 6.29
CA GLN A 8 -13.49 6.52 6.75
C GLN A 8 -12.70 7.79 6.44
N ILE A 9 -11.36 7.75 6.47
CA ILE A 9 -10.53 8.91 6.14
C ILE A 9 -10.77 9.39 4.69
N PHE A 10 -11.05 8.47 3.77
CA PHE A 10 -11.31 8.81 2.36
C PHE A 10 -12.77 9.13 2.06
N ASP A 11 -13.71 8.60 2.85
CA ASP A 11 -15.16 8.81 2.64
C ASP A 11 -15.60 10.22 3.04
N GLU A 12 -14.97 10.83 4.03
CA GLU A 12 -15.36 12.13 4.57
C GLU A 12 -14.85 13.34 3.76
N GLN A 13 -13.96 13.14 2.75
CA GLN A 13 -13.26 14.25 2.12
C GLN A 13 -13.22 14.17 0.58
N THR A 14 -13.76 15.16 -0.08
CA THR A 14 -13.71 15.32 -1.54
C THR A 14 -12.49 16.11 -2.03
N GLU A 15 -11.92 16.95 -1.18
CA GLU A 15 -10.71 17.74 -1.47
C GLU A 15 -9.77 17.69 -0.26
N TYR A 16 -8.48 17.46 -0.53
CA TYR A 16 -7.47 17.32 0.52
C TYR A 16 -6.45 18.45 0.43
N ASP A 17 -6.22 19.14 1.54
CA ASP A 17 -5.04 19.99 1.69
C ASP A 17 -3.79 19.16 2.05
N GLN A 18 -2.62 19.78 2.05
CA GLN A 18 -1.37 19.06 2.30
C GLN A 18 -1.31 18.47 3.72
N GLN A 19 -1.90 19.11 4.71
CA GLN A 19 -1.92 18.59 6.09
C GLN A 19 -2.78 17.34 6.20
N GLN A 20 -3.90 17.31 5.50
CA GLN A 20 -4.78 16.13 5.45
C GLN A 20 -4.11 14.97 4.73
N ILE A 21 -3.42 15.23 3.62
CA ILE A 21 -2.64 14.24 2.89
C ILE A 21 -1.55 13.65 3.78
N ASP A 22 -0.79 14.47 4.47
CA ASP A 22 0.28 14.04 5.37
C ASP A 22 -0.27 13.16 6.51
N LYS A 23 -1.43 13.51 7.05
CA LYS A 23 -2.11 12.72 8.08
C LYS A 23 -2.61 11.37 7.55
N ILE A 24 -3.16 11.34 6.35
CA ILE A 24 -3.58 10.09 5.69
C ILE A 24 -2.38 9.17 5.48
N ILE A 25 -1.26 9.70 5.03
CA ILE A 25 -0.02 8.95 4.84
C ILE A 25 0.49 8.42 6.19
N GLU A 26 0.45 9.21 7.24
CA GLU A 26 0.83 8.79 8.60
C GLU A 26 -0.03 7.61 9.07
N VAL A 27 -1.34 7.66 8.88
CA VAL A 27 -2.24 6.54 9.21
C VAL A 27 -1.93 5.30 8.38
N PHE A 28 -1.71 5.47 7.08
CA PHE A 28 -1.32 4.38 6.20
C PHE A 28 0.00 3.71 6.63
N ASP A 29 0.98 4.50 7.04
CA ASP A 29 2.29 4.01 7.46
C ASP A 29 2.30 3.35 8.84
N GLN A 30 1.20 3.47 9.61
CA GLN A 30 1.11 2.78 10.91
C GLN A 30 1.06 1.26 10.76
N TYR A 31 0.49 0.73 9.69
CA TYR A 31 0.23 -0.70 9.54
C TYR A 31 0.80 -1.25 8.25
N ARG A 32 1.37 -2.44 8.30
CA ARG A 32 1.80 -3.14 7.10
C ARG A 32 1.67 -4.65 7.23
N ILE A 33 1.24 -5.29 6.16
CA ILE A 33 1.21 -6.73 6.03
C ILE A 33 2.48 -7.16 5.30
N LEU A 34 3.21 -8.10 5.85
CA LEU A 34 4.44 -8.64 5.26
C LEU A 34 4.28 -10.12 4.97
N THR A 35 4.78 -10.54 3.81
CA THR A 35 4.80 -11.95 3.40
C THR A 35 6.14 -12.32 2.78
N ALA A 36 6.57 -13.57 2.96
CA ALA A 36 7.74 -14.13 2.27
C ALA A 36 7.41 -14.65 0.87
N ILE A 37 6.13 -14.70 0.46
CA ILE A 37 5.65 -15.43 -0.70
C ILE A 37 5.04 -14.47 -1.72
N HIS A 38 5.35 -14.70 -3.01
CA HIS A 38 4.74 -13.97 -4.12
C HIS A 38 3.45 -14.60 -4.65
N HIS A 39 3.34 -15.93 -4.60
CA HIS A 39 2.27 -16.71 -5.23
C HIS A 39 1.47 -17.52 -4.23
N GLY A 40 0.28 -17.98 -4.66
CA GLY A 40 -0.64 -18.76 -3.83
C GLY A 40 -1.62 -17.88 -3.02
N ASN A 41 -2.51 -18.53 -2.27
CA ASN A 41 -3.63 -17.85 -1.56
C ASN A 41 -3.17 -16.89 -0.45
N LEU A 42 -1.95 -17.06 0.06
CA LEU A 42 -1.32 -16.16 1.03
C LEU A 42 -0.10 -15.44 0.44
N GLY A 43 0.01 -15.45 -0.88
CA GLY A 43 1.02 -14.70 -1.61
C GLY A 43 0.68 -13.22 -1.71
N LEU A 44 1.65 -12.44 -2.12
CA LEU A 44 1.55 -10.98 -2.17
C LEU A 44 0.33 -10.46 -2.93
N LYS A 45 0.09 -11.01 -4.12
CA LYS A 45 -1.05 -10.59 -4.96
C LYS A 45 -2.39 -10.89 -4.29
N ALA A 46 -2.56 -12.12 -3.82
CA ALA A 46 -3.80 -12.57 -3.17
C ALA A 46 -4.09 -11.78 -1.88
N LEU A 47 -3.08 -11.47 -1.08
CA LEU A 47 -3.24 -10.65 0.12
C LEU A 47 -3.70 -9.23 -0.22
N ASN A 48 -3.09 -8.61 -1.22
CA ASN A 48 -3.53 -7.27 -1.66
C ASN A 48 -4.96 -7.28 -2.20
N GLU A 49 -5.34 -8.30 -2.98
CA GLU A 49 -6.71 -8.47 -3.48
C GLU A 49 -7.74 -8.67 -2.35
N GLN A 50 -7.39 -9.43 -1.32
CA GLN A 50 -8.25 -9.64 -0.16
C GLN A 50 -8.45 -8.36 0.66
N VAL A 51 -7.38 -7.61 0.89
CA VAL A 51 -7.48 -6.30 1.58
C VAL A 51 -8.31 -5.32 0.75
N GLU A 52 -8.08 -5.28 -0.55
CA GLU A 52 -8.85 -4.44 -1.48
C GLU A 52 -10.35 -4.80 -1.43
N ALA A 53 -10.70 -6.06 -1.53
CA ALA A 53 -12.09 -6.50 -1.46
C ALA A 53 -12.77 -6.11 -0.14
N ALA A 54 -12.07 -6.30 0.98
CA ALA A 54 -12.58 -5.90 2.29
C ALA A 54 -12.72 -4.37 2.43
N LEU A 55 -11.78 -3.60 1.86
CA LEU A 55 -11.86 -2.13 1.85
C LEU A 55 -13.08 -1.65 1.06
N LEU A 56 -13.34 -2.25 -0.09
CA LEU A 56 -14.48 -1.90 -0.96
C LEU A 56 -15.83 -2.10 -0.28
N GLU A 57 -15.94 -3.09 0.63
CA GLU A 57 -17.14 -3.30 1.43
C GLU A 57 -17.42 -2.15 2.41
N HIS A 58 -16.39 -1.40 2.82
CA HIS A 58 -16.49 -0.26 3.74
C HIS A 58 -16.65 1.09 3.03
N LEU A 59 -16.55 1.12 1.71
CA LEU A 59 -16.64 2.33 0.89
C LEU A 59 -17.86 2.25 -0.06
N PRO A 60 -19.08 2.53 0.40
CA PRO A 60 -20.32 2.33 -0.39
C PRO A 60 -20.38 3.18 -1.66
N ASP A 61 -19.78 4.36 -1.68
CA ASP A 61 -19.77 5.26 -2.84
C ASP A 61 -18.51 5.12 -3.70
N PHE A 62 -17.79 4.04 -3.49
CA PHE A 62 -16.51 3.80 -4.13
C PHE A 62 -16.68 3.50 -5.63
N GLN A 63 -16.10 4.36 -6.46
CA GLN A 63 -16.03 4.14 -7.90
C GLN A 63 -14.61 3.71 -8.30
N LYS A 64 -14.49 2.43 -8.63
CA LYS A 64 -13.27 1.89 -9.23
C LYS A 64 -13.22 2.27 -10.71
N GLN A 65 -12.17 2.96 -11.12
CA GLN A 65 -11.90 3.28 -12.52
C GLN A 65 -10.78 2.35 -13.03
N GLY A 66 -11.15 1.24 -13.65
CA GLY A 66 -10.22 0.18 -13.98
C GLY A 66 -9.61 -0.41 -12.70
N ASP A 67 -8.29 -0.32 -12.55
CA ASP A 67 -7.59 -0.75 -11.33
C ASP A 67 -7.41 0.38 -10.31
N TRP A 68 -7.86 1.60 -10.60
CA TRP A 68 -7.64 2.77 -9.79
C TRP A 68 -8.83 3.11 -8.90
N TYR A 69 -8.54 3.50 -7.67
CA TYR A 69 -9.50 3.97 -6.69
C TYR A 69 -8.82 4.85 -5.66
N ILE A 70 -9.56 5.74 -5.03
CA ILE A 70 -9.05 6.62 -3.98
C ILE A 70 -8.65 5.78 -2.78
N GLY A 71 -7.44 6.02 -2.27
CA GLY A 71 -6.87 5.25 -1.17
C GLY A 71 -6.08 4.02 -1.60
N ARG A 72 -5.97 3.70 -2.90
CA ARG A 72 -5.12 2.61 -3.35
C ARG A 72 -3.65 2.94 -3.11
N PRO A 73 -2.95 2.16 -2.28
CA PRO A 73 -1.50 2.27 -2.20
C PRO A 73 -0.86 1.51 -3.36
N VAL A 74 0.17 2.08 -3.94
CA VAL A 74 0.92 1.45 -5.04
C VAL A 74 2.41 1.52 -4.80
N MET A 75 3.15 0.55 -5.33
CA MET A 75 4.59 0.49 -5.27
C MET A 75 5.18 0.30 -6.67
N MET A 76 6.19 1.10 -6.98
CA MET A 76 7.01 0.91 -8.18
C MET A 76 7.87 -0.34 -8.05
N THR A 77 7.87 -1.18 -9.08
CA THR A 77 8.64 -2.43 -9.12
C THR A 77 9.90 -2.34 -9.97
N TYR A 78 10.13 -1.20 -10.58
CA TYR A 78 11.33 -0.88 -11.35
C TYR A 78 11.61 0.63 -11.35
N ASN A 79 12.80 1.03 -11.80
CA ASN A 79 13.15 2.43 -11.94
C ASN A 79 12.56 3.01 -13.23
N ASP A 80 11.83 4.09 -13.12
CA ASP A 80 11.34 4.87 -14.26
C ASP A 80 11.98 6.27 -14.22
N TYR A 81 12.99 6.46 -15.06
CA TYR A 81 13.75 7.70 -15.09
C TYR A 81 12.95 8.88 -15.66
N GLN A 82 12.00 8.63 -16.53
CA GLN A 82 11.15 9.70 -17.10
C GLN A 82 10.20 10.26 -16.05
N LEU A 83 9.64 9.39 -15.21
CA LEU A 83 8.78 9.79 -14.10
C LEU A 83 9.57 10.21 -12.85
N GLY A 84 10.88 9.91 -12.81
CA GLY A 84 11.71 10.13 -11.64
C GLY A 84 11.34 9.24 -10.45
N LEU A 85 10.80 8.06 -10.72
CA LEU A 85 10.43 7.07 -9.72
C LEU A 85 11.42 5.92 -9.69
N SER A 86 11.66 5.41 -8.50
CA SER A 86 12.57 4.29 -8.26
C SER A 86 11.81 3.05 -7.79
N ASN A 87 12.40 1.88 -8.04
CA ASN A 87 11.91 0.62 -7.49
C ASN A 87 11.76 0.71 -5.97
N GLY A 88 10.58 0.38 -5.47
CA GLY A 88 10.24 0.47 -4.06
C GLY A 88 9.54 1.77 -3.63
N ASP A 89 9.47 2.78 -4.47
CA ASP A 89 8.72 4.00 -4.18
C ASP A 89 7.23 3.68 -4.01
N ILE A 90 6.66 4.15 -2.90
CA ILE A 90 5.25 3.93 -2.55
C ILE A 90 4.50 5.25 -2.63
N GLY A 91 3.33 5.20 -3.25
CA GLY A 91 2.40 6.31 -3.35
C GLY A 91 0.98 5.92 -2.96
N LEU A 92 0.17 6.92 -2.65
CA LEU A 92 -1.27 6.78 -2.40
C LEU A 92 -2.07 7.47 -3.49
N CYS A 93 -3.12 6.81 -3.94
CA CYS A 93 -4.04 7.33 -4.94
C CYS A 93 -5.07 8.28 -4.32
N PHE A 94 -5.20 9.44 -4.90
CA PHE A 94 -6.20 10.45 -4.56
C PHE A 94 -7.00 10.85 -5.79
N LYS A 95 -8.12 11.53 -5.57
CA LYS A 95 -8.84 12.21 -6.64
C LYS A 95 -7.92 13.26 -7.29
N HIS A 96 -7.95 13.36 -8.62
CA HIS A 96 -7.15 14.35 -9.32
C HIS A 96 -7.55 15.77 -8.91
N ARG A 97 -6.59 16.62 -8.58
CA ARG A 97 -6.83 17.98 -8.05
C ARG A 97 -7.50 18.91 -9.03
N THR A 98 -7.34 18.69 -10.35
CA THR A 98 -7.82 19.57 -11.41
C THR A 98 -8.67 18.89 -12.48
N GLN A 99 -8.56 17.57 -12.65
CA GLN A 99 -9.26 16.81 -13.69
C GLN A 99 -10.38 15.99 -13.09
N LEU A 100 -11.61 16.22 -13.59
CA LEU A 100 -12.79 15.47 -13.15
C LEU A 100 -12.69 14.00 -13.55
N ASN A 101 -13.12 13.13 -12.65
CA ASN A 101 -13.18 11.67 -12.85
C ASN A 101 -11.81 11.00 -13.12
N GLU A 102 -10.73 11.65 -12.74
CA GLU A 102 -9.39 11.07 -12.83
C GLU A 102 -8.75 10.92 -11.44
N CYS A 103 -7.74 10.08 -11.36
CA CYS A 103 -6.93 9.86 -10.16
C CYS A 103 -5.50 10.34 -10.38
N GLU A 104 -4.87 10.78 -9.33
CA GLU A 104 -3.43 11.02 -9.26
C GLU A 104 -2.84 10.39 -8.00
N VAL A 105 -1.56 10.05 -8.06
CA VAL A 105 -0.85 9.39 -6.98
C VAL A 105 0.17 10.33 -6.39
N TYR A 106 0.15 10.44 -5.06
CA TYR A 106 1.14 11.18 -4.30
C TYR A 106 2.23 10.24 -3.77
N PHE A 107 3.48 10.53 -4.11
CA PHE A 107 4.67 9.83 -3.61
C PHE A 107 5.35 10.68 -2.53
N PRO A 108 5.12 10.37 -1.24
CA PRO A 108 5.56 11.25 -0.15
C PRO A 108 7.08 11.37 -0.02
N SER A 109 7.83 10.31 -0.32
CA SER A 109 9.30 10.35 -0.28
C SER A 109 9.92 11.37 -1.26
N LEU A 110 9.23 11.64 -2.35
CA LEU A 110 9.64 12.57 -3.40
C LEU A 110 8.84 13.87 -3.38
N LYS A 111 7.81 13.96 -2.55
CA LYS A 111 6.81 15.06 -2.55
C LYS A 111 6.27 15.34 -3.95
N LYS A 112 5.92 14.28 -4.69
CA LYS A 112 5.60 14.34 -6.11
C LYS A 112 4.22 13.77 -6.39
N TRP A 113 3.46 14.48 -7.22
CA TRP A 113 2.18 14.06 -7.78
C TRP A 113 2.35 13.54 -9.19
N ILE A 114 1.79 12.39 -9.49
CA ILE A 114 1.81 11.80 -10.83
C ILE A 114 0.40 11.32 -11.17
N ALA A 115 -0.12 11.74 -12.34
CA ALA A 115 -1.41 11.25 -12.83
C ALA A 115 -1.38 9.72 -12.95
N ALA A 116 -2.43 9.05 -12.49
CA ALA A 116 -2.52 7.59 -12.49
C ALA A 116 -2.37 7.02 -13.92
N ALA A 117 -2.89 7.72 -14.92
CA ALA A 117 -2.77 7.35 -16.33
C ALA A 117 -1.32 7.30 -16.86
N ARG A 118 -0.38 7.98 -16.21
CA ARG A 118 1.05 7.99 -16.57
C ARG A 118 1.84 6.87 -15.91
N LEU A 119 1.28 6.25 -14.88
CA LEU A 119 1.93 5.16 -14.16
C LEU A 119 1.86 3.84 -14.95
N PRO A 120 2.80 2.91 -14.71
CA PRO A 120 2.76 1.60 -15.36
C PRO A 120 1.45 0.87 -15.09
N LYS A 121 0.91 0.19 -16.10
CA LYS A 121 -0.32 -0.61 -15.96
C LYS A 121 -0.19 -1.76 -14.98
N ASN A 122 1.03 -2.26 -14.80
CA ASN A 122 1.37 -3.36 -13.89
C ASN A 122 1.91 -2.88 -12.54
N ILE A 123 1.70 -1.62 -12.19
CA ILE A 123 2.07 -1.10 -10.86
C ILE A 123 1.39 -1.93 -9.77
N GLN A 124 2.13 -2.25 -8.72
CA GLN A 124 1.69 -3.17 -7.69
C GLN A 124 0.89 -2.46 -6.60
N THR A 125 -0.27 -3.02 -6.22
CA THR A 125 -0.98 -2.60 -5.00
C THR A 125 -0.14 -2.96 -3.77
N ALA A 126 -0.08 -2.08 -2.77
CA ALA A 126 0.89 -2.13 -1.69
C ALA A 126 0.30 -2.07 -0.26
N PHE A 127 -0.87 -2.68 -0.02
CA PHE A 127 -1.34 -2.96 1.36
C PHE A 127 -0.45 -4.00 2.02
N ALA A 128 -0.06 -5.02 1.26
CA ALA A 128 0.93 -6.01 1.64
C ALA A 128 2.21 -5.83 0.83
N LEU A 129 3.34 -6.08 1.46
CA LEU A 129 4.67 -6.08 0.84
C LEU A 129 5.37 -7.41 1.09
N THR A 130 6.34 -7.74 0.23
CA THR A 130 7.30 -8.78 0.61
C THR A 130 8.21 -8.28 1.71
N ILE A 131 8.71 -9.20 2.54
CA ILE A 131 9.66 -8.84 3.60
C ILE A 131 10.90 -8.17 2.99
N HIS A 132 11.39 -8.63 1.84
CA HIS A 132 12.51 -8.01 1.15
C HIS A 132 12.25 -6.56 0.76
N LYS A 133 11.05 -6.25 0.25
CA LYS A 133 10.68 -4.89 -0.13
C LYS A 133 10.45 -3.96 1.06
N SER A 134 10.20 -4.52 2.25
CA SER A 134 10.06 -3.75 3.48
C SER A 134 11.39 -3.35 4.12
N GLN A 135 12.52 -3.86 3.63
CA GLN A 135 13.84 -3.53 4.15
C GLN A 135 14.10 -2.02 4.07
N GLY A 136 14.60 -1.45 5.18
CA GLY A 136 14.82 0.00 5.29
C GLY A 136 13.57 0.81 5.68
N SER A 137 12.41 0.19 5.76
CA SER A 137 11.16 0.80 6.22
C SER A 137 10.82 0.33 7.63
N GLU A 138 10.07 1.16 8.38
CA GLU A 138 9.58 0.84 9.71
C GLU A 138 8.09 1.20 9.80
N PHE A 139 7.34 0.42 10.57
CA PHE A 139 5.90 0.59 10.77
C PHE A 139 5.57 0.41 12.25
N ASP A 140 4.52 1.06 12.72
CA ASP A 140 4.10 0.88 14.12
C ASP A 140 3.66 -0.56 14.39
N TYR A 141 2.85 -1.11 13.49
CA TYR A 141 2.26 -2.44 13.60
C TYR A 141 2.54 -3.25 12.34
N VAL A 142 3.07 -4.43 12.51
CA VAL A 142 3.40 -5.34 11.41
C VAL A 142 2.64 -6.65 11.58
N TYR A 143 1.98 -7.07 10.51
CA TYR A 143 1.33 -8.37 10.39
C TYR A 143 2.14 -9.25 9.46
N ILE A 144 2.71 -10.34 10.00
CA ILE A 144 3.52 -11.28 9.22
C ILE A 144 2.64 -12.47 8.87
N VAL A 145 2.47 -12.71 7.57
CA VAL A 145 1.71 -13.86 7.06
C VAL A 145 2.67 -14.98 6.70
N ILE A 146 2.53 -16.11 7.41
CA ILE A 146 3.34 -17.32 7.22
C ILE A 146 2.44 -18.44 6.76
N PRO A 147 2.58 -18.95 5.53
CA PRO A 147 1.83 -20.10 5.07
C PRO A 147 2.31 -21.38 5.75
N LYS A 148 1.40 -22.18 6.25
CA LYS A 148 1.72 -23.43 6.96
C LYS A 148 2.53 -24.44 6.10
N ARG A 149 2.29 -24.46 4.78
CA ARG A 149 2.95 -25.42 3.87
C ARG A 149 4.32 -24.97 3.39
N ASP A 150 4.57 -23.67 3.36
CA ASP A 150 5.79 -23.07 2.79
C ASP A 150 6.63 -22.35 3.85
N SER A 151 6.48 -22.74 5.12
CA SER A 151 7.23 -22.14 6.24
C SER A 151 8.75 -22.29 6.10
N HIS A 152 9.23 -23.26 5.30
CA HIS A 152 10.64 -23.45 4.98
C HIS A 152 11.24 -22.30 4.13
N LEU A 153 10.39 -21.50 3.44
CA LEU A 153 10.81 -20.31 2.71
C LEU A 153 11.14 -19.12 3.63
N LEU A 154 10.73 -19.21 4.89
CA LEU A 154 10.99 -18.20 5.91
C LEU A 154 12.22 -18.59 6.72
N SER A 155 13.39 -18.09 6.32
CA SER A 155 14.62 -18.26 7.11
C SER A 155 14.55 -17.48 8.43
N MET A 156 15.41 -17.82 9.38
CA MET A 156 15.51 -17.08 10.64
C MET A 156 15.92 -15.62 10.39
N GLU A 157 16.82 -15.38 9.45
CA GLU A 157 17.24 -14.03 9.05
C GLU A 157 16.08 -13.23 8.48
N LEU A 158 15.25 -13.85 7.61
CA LEU A 158 14.10 -13.21 7.00
C LEU A 158 13.02 -12.90 8.04
N LEU A 159 12.77 -13.83 8.97
CA LEU A 159 11.85 -13.61 10.08
C LEU A 159 12.32 -12.47 10.99
N TYR A 160 13.60 -12.44 11.32
CA TYR A 160 14.21 -11.35 12.10
C TYR A 160 14.03 -10.01 11.38
N THR A 161 14.29 -9.96 10.08
CA THR A 161 14.08 -8.77 9.26
C THR A 161 12.62 -8.29 9.35
N ALA A 162 11.66 -9.21 9.20
CA ALA A 162 10.24 -8.89 9.27
C ALA A 162 9.82 -8.34 10.65
N ILE A 163 10.26 -8.98 11.72
CA ILE A 163 9.95 -8.58 13.11
C ILE A 163 10.52 -7.19 13.41
N THR A 164 11.73 -6.91 12.96
CA THR A 164 12.40 -5.64 13.21
C THR A 164 11.84 -4.46 12.40
N ARG A 165 10.87 -4.71 11.49
CA ARG A 165 10.12 -3.62 10.83
C ARG A 165 9.07 -2.97 11.73
N ALA A 166 8.69 -3.62 12.83
CA ALA A 166 7.68 -3.09 13.75
C ALA A 166 8.32 -2.24 14.86
N GLN A 167 7.79 -1.03 15.04
CA GLN A 167 8.19 -0.16 16.17
C GLN A 167 7.41 -0.48 17.45
N LYS A 168 6.16 -0.93 17.35
CA LYS A 168 5.28 -1.14 18.50
C LYS A 168 4.85 -2.59 18.69
N LYS A 169 4.36 -3.24 17.63
CA LYS A 169 3.78 -4.59 17.75
C LYS A 169 3.94 -5.40 16.48
N VAL A 170 4.22 -6.68 16.67
CA VAL A 170 4.17 -7.71 15.61
C VAL A 170 3.04 -8.67 15.90
N THR A 171 2.33 -9.07 14.86
CA THR A 171 1.35 -10.17 14.85
C THR A 171 1.76 -11.18 13.77
N ILE A 172 1.80 -12.46 14.12
CA ILE A 172 2.20 -13.55 13.22
C ILE A 172 1.02 -14.52 13.09
#